data_9b646f7185b4033f0545f31edb0af2cb
#
_entry.id   9b646f7185b4033f0545f31edb0af2cb
#
_cell.length_a   1.000
_cell.length_b   1.000
_cell.length_c   1.000
_cell.angle_alpha   90.00
_cell.angle_beta   90.00
_cell.angle_gamma   90.00
#
_symmetry.space_group_name_H-M   'P 1'
#
loop_
_entity.id
_entity.type
_entity.pdbx_description
1 polymer ?
#
loop_
_entity_poly.entity_id
_entity_poly.type
_entity_poly.pdbx_seq_one_letter_code
_entity_poly.pdbx_strand_id
1 'polypeptide(L)'
;LFRSEAEGITFKVNADIDVTNLPEGFDAYCICTGTPQARDLNIPGRELKGIHFAMEMLAQQNRVLAGQRIPEEERITAKGKHVLVIGGGDTGSDCIGTSNRQGALSVTQIEIMPKPPVGHNPNTPWPQWPVVLKTSSSHEEGCIRRWSLTSNRFLEEDGKVCGVEVEEVEWTPGAEGERPVMKPTGKKEILKADLVLLAMGFLRPVQPEFPANVFVAGDAATGASLVVKCIAGGRKAAADIDAYLSRK
;
A
#
# COMPACT_ATOMS: atom_id res chain seq x y z
N LEU A 1 9.43 9.66 21.69
CA LEU A 1 8.43 10.08 22.70
C LEU A 1 9.02 11.03 23.73
N PHE A 2 10.01 10.62 24.55
CA PHE A 2 10.54 11.43 25.65
C PHE A 2 11.00 12.84 25.27
N ARG A 3 11.57 13.05 24.08
CA ARG A 3 11.96 14.38 23.60
C ARG A 3 10.73 15.25 23.32
N SER A 4 9.72 14.69 22.65
CA SER A 4 8.48 15.39 22.33
C SER A 4 7.70 15.77 23.59
N GLU A 5 7.66 14.87 24.58
CA GLU A 5 7.05 15.15 25.89
C GLU A 5 7.79 16.27 26.65
N ALA A 6 9.13 16.27 26.60
CA ALA A 6 9.95 17.34 27.20
C ALA A 6 9.74 18.70 26.52
N GLU A 7 9.30 18.71 25.26
CA GLU A 7 8.91 19.91 24.51
C GLU A 7 7.42 20.30 24.71
N GLY A 8 6.70 19.63 25.62
CA GLY A 8 5.32 19.91 25.97
C GLY A 8 4.25 19.25 25.14
N ILE A 9 4.61 18.24 24.29
CA ILE A 9 3.65 17.50 23.51
C ILE A 9 2.96 16.44 24.37
N THR A 10 1.62 16.44 24.38
CA THR A 10 0.81 15.44 25.06
C THR A 10 0.31 14.39 24.06
N PHE A 11 0.51 13.11 24.38
CA PHE A 11 0.02 12.00 23.58
C PHE A 11 -1.27 11.43 24.19
N LYS A 12 -2.36 11.40 23.40
CA LYS A 12 -3.60 10.69 23.72
C LYS A 12 -3.69 9.46 22.85
N VAL A 13 -3.32 8.31 23.39
CA VAL A 13 -3.45 7.02 22.70
C VAL A 13 -4.85 6.43 22.89
N ASN A 14 -5.24 5.47 22.06
CA ASN A 14 -6.57 4.85 22.04
C ASN A 14 -7.71 5.88 21.84
N ALA A 15 -7.42 6.98 21.16
CA ALA A 15 -8.38 8.00 20.81
C ALA A 15 -8.72 7.85 19.31
N ASP A 16 -9.95 7.47 19.02
CA ASP A 16 -10.51 7.45 17.67
C ASP A 16 -11.16 8.80 17.40
N ILE A 17 -10.55 9.60 16.54
CA ILE A 17 -10.99 10.96 16.23
C ILE A 17 -11.61 10.99 14.86
N ASP A 18 -12.89 11.32 14.80
CA ASP A 18 -13.57 11.64 13.54
C ASP A 18 -13.08 13.01 13.03
N VAL A 19 -12.39 13.01 11.89
CA VAL A 19 -11.86 14.23 11.28
C VAL A 19 -12.96 15.22 10.81
N THR A 20 -14.20 14.78 10.72
CA THR A 20 -15.37 15.63 10.42
C THR A 20 -16.00 16.23 11.67
N ASN A 21 -15.64 15.73 12.87
CA ASN A 21 -16.13 16.18 14.15
C ASN A 21 -14.94 16.31 15.15
N LEU A 22 -14.11 17.31 14.93
CA LEU A 22 -12.89 17.53 15.71
C LEU A 22 -13.22 17.93 17.15
N PRO A 23 -12.42 17.49 18.15
CA PRO A 23 -12.62 17.84 19.56
C PRO A 23 -12.47 19.35 19.78
N GLU A 24 -13.31 19.92 20.63
CA GLU A 24 -13.25 21.35 20.99
C GLU A 24 -12.02 21.69 21.85
N GLY A 25 -11.74 22.99 21.98
CA GLY A 25 -10.72 23.53 22.89
C GLY A 25 -9.33 23.67 22.27
N PHE A 26 -9.22 23.59 20.93
CA PHE A 26 -7.97 23.83 20.21
C PHE A 26 -8.11 25.02 19.26
N ASP A 27 -7.08 25.86 19.20
CA ASP A 27 -7.03 27.02 18.31
C ASP A 27 -6.80 26.64 16.85
N ALA A 28 -6.07 25.55 16.61
CA ALA A 28 -5.81 24.99 15.30
C ALA A 28 -5.66 23.46 15.35
N TYR A 29 -5.88 22.81 14.22
CA TYR A 29 -5.77 21.35 14.04
C TYR A 29 -4.84 21.03 12.88
N CYS A 30 -4.07 19.94 13.00
CA CYS A 30 -3.30 19.41 11.91
C CYS A 30 -3.62 17.91 11.71
N ILE A 31 -4.22 17.58 10.59
CA ILE A 31 -4.61 16.20 10.23
C ILE A 31 -3.45 15.53 9.52
N CYS A 32 -2.92 14.46 10.11
CA CYS A 32 -1.78 13.68 9.63
C CYS A 32 -2.12 12.17 9.58
N THR A 33 -3.34 11.80 9.23
CA THR A 33 -3.88 10.44 9.31
C THR A 33 -3.39 9.51 8.21
N GLY A 34 -2.56 10.00 7.28
CA GLY A 34 -2.05 9.20 6.17
C GLY A 34 -3.10 8.92 5.09
N THR A 35 -2.91 7.83 4.35
CA THR A 35 -3.80 7.39 3.26
C THR A 35 -4.08 5.89 3.38
N PRO A 36 -5.05 5.48 4.21
CA PRO A 36 -5.30 4.08 4.52
C PRO A 36 -6.11 3.34 3.44
N GLN A 37 -6.78 4.05 2.52
CA GLN A 37 -7.64 3.43 1.52
C GLN A 37 -6.82 2.72 0.45
N ALA A 38 -6.82 1.38 0.46
CA ALA A 38 -6.15 0.57 -0.54
C ALA A 38 -6.84 0.67 -1.91
N ARG A 39 -6.06 0.53 -2.99
CA ARG A 39 -6.61 0.30 -4.33
C ARG A 39 -7.19 -1.10 -4.39
N ASP A 40 -8.39 -1.21 -4.93
CA ASP A 40 -9.03 -2.50 -5.17
C ASP A 40 -8.90 -2.92 -6.64
N LEU A 41 -9.16 -4.21 -6.90
CA LEU A 41 -9.13 -4.83 -8.21
C LEU A 41 -10.53 -5.35 -8.54
N ASN A 42 -11.31 -4.51 -9.21
CA ASN A 42 -12.70 -4.83 -9.57
C ASN A 42 -12.76 -5.73 -10.82
N ILE A 43 -12.49 -7.02 -10.63
CA ILE A 43 -12.56 -8.06 -11.66
C ILE A 43 -13.44 -9.22 -11.17
N PRO A 44 -13.98 -10.07 -12.08
CA PRO A 44 -14.81 -11.20 -11.70
C PRO A 44 -14.16 -12.09 -10.65
N GLY A 45 -14.92 -12.50 -9.64
CA GLY A 45 -14.47 -13.35 -8.53
C GLY A 45 -13.82 -12.59 -7.36
N ARG A 46 -13.85 -11.23 -7.36
CA ARG A 46 -13.24 -10.41 -6.28
C ARG A 46 -13.83 -10.72 -4.89
N GLU A 47 -15.06 -11.18 -4.85
CA GLU A 47 -15.82 -11.53 -3.64
C GLU A 47 -15.43 -12.88 -3.03
N LEU A 48 -14.62 -13.68 -3.70
CA LEU A 48 -14.23 -15.01 -3.24
C LEU A 48 -13.42 -14.96 -1.94
N LYS A 49 -13.61 -15.96 -1.10
CA LYS A 49 -12.80 -16.14 0.12
C LYS A 49 -11.33 -16.39 -0.25
N GLY A 50 -10.43 -15.83 0.52
CA GLY A 50 -8.98 -15.95 0.29
C GLY A 50 -8.37 -14.80 -0.51
N ILE A 51 -9.15 -13.76 -0.85
CA ILE A 51 -8.67 -12.54 -1.48
C ILE A 51 -8.76 -11.40 -0.46
N HIS A 52 -7.61 -10.86 -0.07
CA HIS A 52 -7.49 -9.85 0.98
C HIS A 52 -6.66 -8.64 0.52
N PHE A 53 -6.92 -7.48 1.11
CA PHE A 53 -5.95 -6.41 1.04
C PHE A 53 -4.68 -6.76 1.83
N ALA A 54 -3.53 -6.40 1.31
CA ALA A 54 -2.24 -6.67 1.94
C ALA A 54 -2.19 -6.20 3.41
N MET A 55 -2.72 -5.00 3.68
CA MET A 55 -2.71 -4.42 5.03
C MET A 55 -3.59 -5.18 6.03
N GLU A 56 -4.62 -5.89 5.58
CA GLU A 56 -5.43 -6.74 6.48
C GLU A 56 -4.57 -7.86 7.07
N MET A 57 -3.82 -8.57 6.21
CA MET A 57 -2.91 -9.63 6.65
C MET A 57 -1.76 -9.09 7.50
N LEU A 58 -1.11 -8.01 7.05
CA LEU A 58 0.06 -7.44 7.74
C LEU A 58 -0.31 -6.87 9.12
N ALA A 59 -1.41 -6.12 9.21
CA ALA A 59 -1.90 -5.58 10.48
C ALA A 59 -2.36 -6.71 11.42
N GLN A 60 -3.03 -7.75 10.89
CA GLN A 60 -3.43 -8.91 11.67
C GLN A 60 -2.20 -9.65 12.21
N GLN A 61 -1.18 -9.87 11.37
CA GLN A 61 0.05 -10.54 11.79
C GLN A 61 0.79 -9.77 12.90
N ASN A 62 0.84 -8.44 12.80
CA ASN A 62 1.44 -7.60 13.85
C ASN A 62 0.69 -7.74 15.18
N ARG A 63 -0.65 -7.78 15.17
CA ARG A 63 -1.47 -8.02 16.37
C ARG A 63 -1.20 -9.39 16.98
N VAL A 64 -1.07 -10.43 16.16
CA VAL A 64 -0.71 -11.79 16.62
C VAL A 64 0.67 -11.80 17.27
N LEU A 65 1.67 -11.13 16.68
CA LEU A 65 3.01 -11.00 17.25
C LEU A 65 3.02 -10.20 18.57
N ALA A 66 2.10 -9.25 18.72
CA ALA A 66 1.88 -8.52 19.96
C ALA A 66 1.11 -9.32 21.03
N GLY A 67 0.79 -10.60 20.77
CA GLY A 67 0.13 -11.49 21.71
C GLY A 67 -1.41 -11.50 21.64
N GLN A 68 -2.01 -10.79 20.67
CA GLN A 68 -3.46 -10.84 20.49
C GLN A 68 -3.88 -12.21 19.95
N ARG A 69 -4.85 -12.84 20.62
CA ARG A 69 -5.49 -14.07 20.13
C ARG A 69 -6.52 -13.71 19.06
N ILE A 70 -6.35 -14.27 17.87
CA ILE A 70 -7.29 -14.17 16.75
C ILE A 70 -7.80 -15.57 16.47
N PRO A 71 -9.13 -15.82 16.42
CA PRO A 71 -9.70 -17.11 16.07
C PRO A 71 -9.13 -17.63 14.75
N GLU A 72 -8.94 -18.94 14.65
CA GLU A 72 -8.28 -19.55 13.48
C GLU A 72 -9.10 -19.35 12.20
N GLU A 73 -10.42 -19.35 12.31
CA GLU A 73 -11.37 -19.11 11.22
C GLU A 73 -11.31 -17.67 10.68
N GLU A 74 -10.89 -16.70 11.49
CA GLU A 74 -10.72 -15.29 11.11
C GLU A 74 -9.29 -14.97 10.65
N ARG A 75 -8.39 -15.95 10.80
CA ARG A 75 -6.97 -15.73 10.60
C ARG A 75 -6.61 -15.76 9.11
N ILE A 76 -6.09 -14.67 8.61
CA ILE A 76 -5.46 -14.60 7.27
C ILE A 76 -4.09 -15.24 7.40
N THR A 77 -3.92 -16.45 6.86
CA THR A 77 -2.67 -17.20 6.96
C THR A 77 -2.24 -17.78 5.62
N ALA A 78 -0.95 -17.70 5.35
CA ALA A 78 -0.29 -18.27 4.19
C ALA A 78 0.16 -19.73 4.41
N LYS A 79 0.01 -20.26 5.65
CA LYS A 79 0.49 -21.60 6.00
C LYS A 79 -0.11 -22.67 5.09
N GLY A 80 0.77 -23.41 4.38
CA GLY A 80 0.37 -24.49 3.49
C GLY A 80 -0.38 -24.05 2.24
N LYS A 81 -0.25 -22.78 1.82
CA LYS A 81 -0.96 -22.20 0.66
C LYS A 81 -0.01 -21.75 -0.44
N HIS A 82 -0.50 -21.74 -1.66
CA HIS A 82 0.09 -21.00 -2.77
C HIS A 82 -0.38 -19.55 -2.68
N VAL A 83 0.55 -18.62 -2.48
CA VAL A 83 0.24 -17.20 -2.29
C VAL A 83 0.58 -16.42 -3.55
N LEU A 84 -0.38 -15.61 -4.01
CA LEU A 84 -0.17 -14.62 -5.06
C LEU A 84 -0.24 -13.22 -4.47
N VAL A 85 0.84 -12.45 -4.65
CA VAL A 85 0.91 -11.04 -4.28
C VAL A 85 0.77 -10.20 -5.56
N ILE A 86 -0.24 -9.36 -5.62
CA ILE A 86 -0.48 -8.45 -6.76
C ILE A 86 0.02 -7.06 -6.40
N GLY A 87 1.13 -6.65 -7.00
CA GLY A 87 1.81 -5.37 -6.79
C GLY A 87 3.27 -5.53 -6.40
N GLY A 88 4.13 -4.69 -6.97
CA GLY A 88 5.60 -4.75 -6.88
C GLY A 88 6.24 -3.81 -5.86
N GLY A 89 5.45 -3.09 -5.05
CA GLY A 89 5.94 -2.11 -4.06
C GLY A 89 6.39 -2.73 -2.72
N ASP A 90 6.75 -1.87 -1.77
CA ASP A 90 7.24 -2.28 -0.45
C ASP A 90 6.20 -3.08 0.33
N THR A 91 4.91 -2.72 0.26
CA THR A 91 3.81 -3.49 0.86
C THR A 91 3.75 -4.93 0.31
N GLY A 92 3.98 -5.11 -1.01
CA GLY A 92 4.07 -6.44 -1.63
C GLY A 92 5.27 -7.23 -1.11
N SER A 93 6.41 -6.56 -0.92
CA SER A 93 7.61 -7.15 -0.32
C SER A 93 7.33 -7.66 1.11
N ASP A 94 6.65 -6.87 1.93
CA ASP A 94 6.28 -7.27 3.30
C ASP A 94 5.33 -8.47 3.31
N CYS A 95 4.41 -8.54 2.33
CA CYS A 95 3.54 -9.71 2.14
C CYS A 95 4.34 -10.97 1.80
N ILE A 96 5.37 -10.86 0.97
CA ILE A 96 6.25 -11.99 0.60
C ILE A 96 6.94 -12.55 1.83
N GLY A 97 7.67 -11.72 2.58
CA GLY A 97 8.38 -12.15 3.78
C GLY A 97 7.44 -12.71 4.85
N THR A 98 6.29 -12.05 5.07
CA THR A 98 5.28 -12.54 6.01
C THR A 98 4.73 -13.91 5.59
N SER A 99 4.43 -14.11 4.30
CA SER A 99 3.93 -15.38 3.77
C SER A 99 4.94 -16.52 3.92
N ASN A 100 6.22 -16.26 3.62
CA ASN A 100 7.30 -17.24 3.80
C ASN A 100 7.43 -17.65 5.27
N ARG A 101 7.47 -16.69 6.18
CA ARG A 101 7.57 -16.93 7.64
C ARG A 101 6.35 -17.64 8.22
N GLN A 102 5.19 -17.50 7.60
CA GLN A 102 3.98 -18.27 7.95
C GLN A 102 3.99 -19.69 7.38
N GLY A 103 4.93 -20.05 6.50
CA GLY A 103 5.04 -21.38 5.90
C GLY A 103 4.19 -21.57 4.66
N ALA A 104 4.20 -20.60 3.75
CA ALA A 104 3.61 -20.76 2.42
C ALA A 104 4.27 -21.89 1.63
N LEU A 105 3.50 -22.59 0.79
CA LEU A 105 4.05 -23.60 -0.15
C LEU A 105 4.80 -22.94 -1.30
N SER A 106 4.31 -21.81 -1.76
CA SER A 106 4.98 -20.94 -2.74
C SER A 106 4.48 -19.52 -2.61
N VAL A 107 5.33 -18.56 -2.97
CA VAL A 107 4.95 -17.16 -3.08
C VAL A 107 5.30 -16.67 -4.48
N THR A 108 4.30 -16.16 -5.19
CA THR A 108 4.46 -15.50 -6.49
C THR A 108 4.05 -14.05 -6.37
N GLN A 109 4.88 -13.14 -6.88
CA GLN A 109 4.56 -11.72 -7.00
C GLN A 109 4.39 -11.35 -8.47
N ILE A 110 3.31 -10.66 -8.80
CA ILE A 110 3.09 -10.11 -10.13
C ILE A 110 3.01 -8.58 -10.10
N GLU A 111 3.54 -7.97 -11.16
CA GLU A 111 3.51 -6.53 -11.35
C GLU A 111 3.02 -6.22 -12.77
N ILE A 112 2.13 -5.25 -12.89
CA ILE A 112 1.58 -4.81 -14.18
C ILE A 112 2.62 -4.05 -15.01
N MET A 113 3.54 -3.37 -14.34
CA MET A 113 4.62 -2.62 -14.99
C MET A 113 5.71 -3.55 -15.53
N PRO A 114 6.47 -3.10 -16.55
CA PRO A 114 7.63 -3.83 -17.04
C PRO A 114 8.68 -4.02 -15.95
N LYS A 115 9.50 -5.05 -16.09
CA LYS A 115 10.62 -5.28 -15.18
C LYS A 115 11.57 -4.07 -15.20
N PRO A 116 11.80 -3.41 -14.04
CA PRO A 116 12.75 -2.31 -13.99
C PRO A 116 14.19 -2.77 -14.34
N PRO A 117 15.02 -1.87 -14.88
CA PRO A 117 16.42 -2.18 -15.16
C PRO A 117 17.19 -2.45 -13.86
N VAL A 118 18.23 -3.26 -13.96
CA VAL A 118 19.21 -3.46 -12.88
C VAL A 118 20.22 -2.31 -12.91
N GLY A 119 20.38 -1.62 -11.78
CA GLY A 119 21.34 -0.50 -11.68
C GLY A 119 20.81 0.82 -12.25
N HIS A 120 21.66 1.58 -12.92
CA HIS A 120 21.35 2.92 -13.41
C HIS A 120 20.22 2.90 -14.46
N ASN A 121 19.24 3.80 -14.29
CA ASN A 121 18.17 4.03 -15.25
C ASN A 121 18.30 5.45 -15.83
N PRO A 122 18.68 5.60 -17.12
CA PRO A 122 18.83 6.91 -17.73
C PRO A 122 17.53 7.72 -17.84
N ASN A 123 16.37 7.04 -17.79
CA ASN A 123 15.05 7.70 -17.83
C ASN A 123 14.62 8.30 -16.48
N THR A 124 15.36 8.02 -15.41
CA THR A 124 15.13 8.58 -14.06
C THR A 124 16.45 9.03 -13.44
N PRO A 125 17.14 10.06 -14.08
CA PRO A 125 18.39 10.58 -13.55
C PRO A 125 18.16 11.33 -12.24
N TRP A 126 19.23 11.44 -11.43
CA TRP A 126 19.20 12.31 -10.26
C TRP A 126 18.82 13.75 -10.65
N PRO A 127 17.96 14.47 -9.90
CA PRO A 127 17.43 14.16 -8.57
C PRO A 127 16.10 13.38 -8.56
N GLN A 128 15.69 12.78 -9.65
CA GLN A 128 14.47 11.97 -9.69
C GLN A 128 14.64 10.67 -8.88
N TRP A 129 13.53 10.16 -8.36
CA TRP A 129 13.53 8.86 -7.70
C TRP A 129 13.86 7.76 -8.73
N PRO A 130 14.91 6.96 -8.52
CA PRO A 130 15.34 5.99 -9.51
C PRO A 130 14.32 4.82 -9.62
N VAL A 131 13.83 4.60 -10.84
CA VAL A 131 13.02 3.42 -11.18
C VAL A 131 13.97 2.29 -11.57
N VAL A 132 14.43 1.53 -10.59
CA VAL A 132 15.36 0.41 -10.75
C VAL A 132 14.81 -0.83 -10.05
N LEU A 133 15.26 -2.01 -10.48
CA LEU A 133 14.89 -3.27 -9.82
C LEU A 133 15.44 -3.28 -8.39
N LYS A 134 14.52 -3.25 -7.44
CA LYS A 134 14.83 -3.38 -6.01
C LYS A 134 14.57 -4.82 -5.56
N THR A 135 15.49 -5.36 -4.78
CA THR A 135 15.32 -6.64 -4.11
C THR A 135 15.52 -6.38 -2.62
N SER A 136 14.50 -6.66 -1.83
CA SER A 136 14.55 -6.54 -0.37
C SER A 136 14.94 -7.89 0.26
N SER A 137 15.29 -7.89 1.54
CA SER A 137 15.51 -9.11 2.32
C SER A 137 14.30 -10.06 2.27
N SER A 138 13.07 -9.52 2.23
CA SER A 138 11.87 -10.33 2.09
C SER A 138 11.79 -11.08 0.76
N HIS A 139 12.27 -10.48 -0.33
CA HIS A 139 12.38 -11.18 -1.61
C HIS A 139 13.43 -12.30 -1.59
N GLU A 140 14.52 -12.10 -0.82
CA GLU A 140 15.59 -13.07 -0.66
C GLU A 140 15.16 -14.29 0.16
N GLU A 141 14.11 -14.17 0.99
CA GLU A 141 13.49 -15.32 1.68
C GLU A 141 12.82 -16.29 0.70
N GLY A 142 12.59 -15.89 -0.55
CA GLY A 142 12.10 -16.71 -1.64
C GLY A 142 10.77 -16.23 -2.22
N CYS A 143 10.79 -15.89 -3.51
CA CYS A 143 9.56 -15.71 -4.28
C CYS A 143 9.84 -15.78 -5.79
N ILE A 144 8.80 -16.10 -6.56
CA ILE A 144 8.81 -15.97 -8.02
C ILE A 144 8.28 -14.57 -8.35
N ARG A 145 9.09 -13.73 -8.99
CA ARG A 145 8.68 -12.38 -9.38
C ARG A 145 8.44 -12.33 -10.88
N ARG A 146 7.30 -11.77 -11.26
CA ARG A 146 6.87 -11.65 -12.65
C ARG A 146 6.35 -10.24 -12.95
N TRP A 147 6.58 -9.75 -14.14
CA TRP A 147 6.26 -8.41 -14.60
C TRP A 147 5.43 -8.43 -15.86
N SER A 148 4.86 -7.27 -16.22
CA SER A 148 4.01 -7.10 -17.38
C SER A 148 2.82 -8.08 -17.41
N LEU A 149 2.19 -8.27 -16.25
CA LEU A 149 1.03 -9.13 -16.08
C LEU A 149 -0.15 -8.35 -15.49
N THR A 150 -1.29 -8.40 -16.16
CA THR A 150 -2.57 -7.94 -15.62
C THR A 150 -3.40 -9.14 -15.17
N SER A 151 -4.27 -8.92 -14.17
CA SER A 151 -5.21 -9.95 -13.70
C SER A 151 -6.57 -9.73 -14.34
N ASN A 152 -7.17 -10.78 -14.92
CA ASN A 152 -8.43 -10.72 -15.64
C ASN A 152 -9.62 -11.19 -14.81
N ARG A 153 -9.42 -12.26 -14.03
CA ARG A 153 -10.44 -12.82 -13.12
C ARG A 153 -9.83 -13.75 -12.10
N PHE A 154 -10.50 -13.88 -10.97
CA PHE A 154 -10.21 -14.90 -9.97
C PHE A 154 -10.99 -16.17 -10.29
N LEU A 155 -10.36 -17.33 -10.10
CA LEU A 155 -10.96 -18.63 -10.32
C LEU A 155 -11.45 -19.21 -8.99
N GLU A 156 -12.57 -19.88 -9.04
CA GLU A 156 -13.28 -20.41 -7.88
C GLU A 156 -13.20 -21.92 -7.79
N GLU A 157 -13.04 -22.42 -6.56
CA GLU A 157 -13.32 -23.78 -6.16
C GLU A 157 -13.94 -23.76 -4.76
N ASP A 158 -15.15 -24.27 -4.59
CA ASP A 158 -15.89 -24.33 -3.33
C ASP A 158 -16.02 -22.97 -2.59
N GLY A 159 -16.30 -21.90 -3.31
CA GLY A 159 -16.47 -20.54 -2.80
C GLY A 159 -15.16 -19.86 -2.38
N LYS A 160 -14.01 -20.43 -2.72
CA LYS A 160 -12.67 -19.90 -2.43
C LYS A 160 -11.89 -19.67 -3.72
N VAL A 161 -10.94 -18.75 -3.65
CA VAL A 161 -9.99 -18.57 -4.75
C VAL A 161 -9.09 -19.81 -4.86
N CYS A 162 -8.93 -20.34 -6.08
CA CYS A 162 -8.01 -21.44 -6.38
C CYS A 162 -6.95 -21.05 -7.43
N GLY A 163 -7.11 -19.88 -8.07
CA GLY A 163 -6.18 -19.37 -9.04
C GLY A 163 -6.60 -18.00 -9.57
N VAL A 164 -5.72 -17.42 -10.38
CA VAL A 164 -5.96 -16.14 -11.06
C VAL A 164 -5.60 -16.29 -12.53
N GLU A 165 -6.54 -15.96 -13.42
CA GLU A 165 -6.23 -15.80 -14.85
C GLU A 165 -5.51 -14.47 -15.04
N VAL A 166 -4.28 -14.54 -15.50
CA VAL A 166 -3.46 -13.37 -15.83
C VAL A 166 -3.21 -13.30 -17.31
N GLU A 167 -2.91 -12.09 -17.80
CA GLU A 167 -2.62 -11.83 -19.20
C GLU A 167 -1.36 -10.97 -19.32
N GLU A 168 -0.49 -11.33 -20.26
CA GLU A 168 0.68 -10.55 -20.60
C GLU A 168 0.27 -9.20 -21.20
N VAL A 169 0.95 -8.13 -20.78
CA VAL A 169 0.70 -6.78 -21.30
C VAL A 169 1.97 -6.16 -21.87
N GLU A 170 1.81 -5.37 -22.90
CA GLU A 170 2.85 -4.54 -23.49
C GLU A 170 2.57 -3.07 -23.19
N TRP A 171 3.65 -2.31 -22.92
CA TRP A 171 3.59 -0.90 -22.66
C TRP A 171 4.23 -0.14 -23.81
N THR A 172 3.47 0.74 -24.45
CA THR A 172 3.96 1.65 -25.48
C THR A 172 4.11 3.04 -24.90
N PRO A 173 5.19 3.79 -25.23
CA PRO A 173 5.30 5.19 -24.85
C PRO A 173 4.08 5.97 -25.34
N GLY A 174 3.56 6.86 -24.50
CA GLY A 174 2.58 7.85 -24.92
C GLY A 174 3.23 8.95 -25.79
N ALA A 175 2.44 9.85 -26.36
CA ALA A 175 2.94 11.07 -26.97
C ALA A 175 3.66 11.92 -25.91
N GLU A 176 4.41 12.94 -26.35
CA GLU A 176 5.15 13.82 -25.44
C GLU A 176 4.23 14.43 -24.38
N GLY A 177 4.49 14.16 -23.11
CA GLY A 177 3.64 14.58 -21.97
C GLY A 177 2.48 13.63 -21.62
N GLU A 178 2.25 12.57 -22.41
CA GLU A 178 1.22 11.58 -22.15
C GLU A 178 1.77 10.37 -21.36
N ARG A 179 0.86 9.69 -20.67
CA ARG A 179 1.20 8.46 -19.94
C ARG A 179 1.40 7.29 -20.92
N PRO A 180 2.31 6.35 -20.62
CA PRO A 180 2.41 5.11 -21.38
C PRO A 180 1.06 4.38 -21.47
N VAL A 181 0.80 3.76 -22.62
CA VAL A 181 -0.44 3.03 -22.89
C VAL A 181 -0.17 1.54 -22.75
N MET A 182 -0.99 0.90 -21.93
CA MET A 182 -0.98 -0.56 -21.74
C MET A 182 -1.88 -1.24 -22.77
N LYS A 183 -1.39 -2.33 -23.37
CA LYS A 183 -2.17 -3.19 -24.29
C LYS A 183 -2.04 -4.66 -23.90
N PRO A 184 -3.14 -5.38 -23.70
CA PRO A 184 -3.12 -6.84 -23.54
C PRO A 184 -2.61 -7.50 -24.82
N THR A 185 -1.81 -8.57 -24.67
CA THR A 185 -1.23 -9.31 -25.80
C THR A 185 -2.09 -10.49 -26.26
N GLY A 186 -3.10 -10.86 -25.48
CA GLY A 186 -3.90 -12.08 -25.69
C GLY A 186 -3.27 -13.35 -25.11
N LYS A 187 -2.03 -13.29 -24.61
CA LYS A 187 -1.38 -14.44 -23.98
C LYS A 187 -1.82 -14.55 -22.52
N LYS A 188 -2.64 -15.56 -22.25
CA LYS A 188 -3.22 -15.81 -20.94
C LYS A 188 -2.65 -17.06 -20.31
N GLU A 189 -2.59 -17.05 -18.98
CA GLU A 189 -2.24 -18.22 -18.17
C GLU A 189 -2.98 -18.18 -16.84
N ILE A 190 -3.00 -19.31 -16.14
CA ILE A 190 -3.57 -19.43 -14.80
C ILE A 190 -2.44 -19.58 -13.80
N LEU A 191 -2.38 -18.69 -12.83
CA LEU A 191 -1.50 -18.79 -11.67
C LEU A 191 -2.29 -19.44 -10.54
N LYS A 192 -1.80 -20.55 -10.00
CA LYS A 192 -2.39 -21.20 -8.82
C LYS A 192 -2.25 -20.28 -7.60
N ALA A 193 -3.35 -20.07 -6.88
CA ALA A 193 -3.37 -19.24 -5.68
C ALA A 193 -4.50 -19.66 -4.74
N ASP A 194 -4.16 -20.03 -3.52
CA ASP A 194 -5.09 -20.33 -2.43
C ASP A 194 -5.27 -19.12 -1.50
N LEU A 195 -4.40 -18.12 -1.66
CA LEU A 195 -4.43 -16.82 -0.99
C LEU A 195 -3.93 -15.75 -1.95
N VAL A 196 -4.72 -14.69 -2.14
CA VAL A 196 -4.34 -13.53 -2.95
C VAL A 196 -4.26 -12.30 -2.06
N LEU A 197 -3.15 -11.56 -2.17
CA LEU A 197 -2.88 -10.34 -1.41
C LEU A 197 -2.77 -9.16 -2.36
N LEU A 198 -3.71 -8.21 -2.25
CA LEU A 198 -3.76 -7.02 -3.07
C LEU A 198 -2.86 -5.93 -2.46
N ALA A 199 -1.70 -5.70 -3.09
CA ALA A 199 -0.65 -4.76 -2.67
C ALA A 199 -0.41 -3.66 -3.71
N MET A 200 -1.48 -3.15 -4.33
CA MET A 200 -1.45 -2.24 -5.49
C MET A 200 -1.35 -0.76 -5.10
N GLY A 201 -0.97 -0.45 -3.87
CA GLY A 201 -0.87 0.90 -3.34
C GLY A 201 -2.21 1.45 -2.84
N PHE A 202 -2.23 2.77 -2.59
CA PHE A 202 -3.33 3.44 -1.90
C PHE A 202 -3.91 4.57 -2.74
N LEU A 203 -5.16 4.89 -2.47
CA LEU A 203 -5.84 6.04 -3.05
C LEU A 203 -5.53 7.29 -2.23
N ARG A 204 -5.41 8.44 -2.91
CA ARG A 204 -5.33 9.72 -2.21
C ARG A 204 -6.64 9.94 -1.45
N PRO A 205 -6.60 10.35 -0.15
CA PRO A 205 -7.80 10.66 0.59
C PRO A 205 -8.58 11.80 -0.07
N VAL A 206 -9.90 11.63 -0.13
CA VAL A 206 -10.81 12.74 -0.45
C VAL A 206 -10.96 13.54 0.84
N GLN A 207 -10.51 14.79 0.83
CA GLN A 207 -10.62 15.67 1.99
C GLN A 207 -12.00 16.35 1.98
N PRO A 208 -12.71 16.41 3.12
CA PRO A 208 -13.86 17.30 3.26
C PRO A 208 -13.41 18.77 3.22
N GLU A 209 -14.37 19.67 3.06
CA GLU A 209 -14.09 21.08 3.27
C GLU A 209 -13.88 21.34 4.76
N PHE A 210 -12.69 21.78 5.12
CA PHE A 210 -12.33 22.08 6.50
C PHE A 210 -12.44 23.59 6.81
N PRO A 211 -12.73 23.95 8.05
CA PRO A 211 -12.59 25.33 8.54
C PRO A 211 -11.17 25.87 8.39
N ALA A 212 -11.02 27.19 8.41
CA ALA A 212 -9.74 27.86 8.19
C ALA A 212 -8.65 27.51 9.22
N ASN A 213 -9.04 27.00 10.39
CA ASN A 213 -8.13 26.57 11.46
C ASN A 213 -7.72 25.07 11.36
N VAL A 214 -8.10 24.36 10.30
CA VAL A 214 -7.76 22.97 10.09
C VAL A 214 -6.78 22.86 8.92
N PHE A 215 -5.64 22.26 9.17
CA PHE A 215 -4.54 22.04 8.25
C PHE A 215 -4.38 20.54 8.00
N VAL A 216 -3.88 20.15 6.84
CA VAL A 216 -3.64 18.75 6.48
C VAL A 216 -2.21 18.57 6.01
N ALA A 217 -1.50 17.56 6.50
CA ALA A 217 -0.11 17.32 6.14
C ALA A 217 0.20 15.85 5.85
N GLY A 218 1.37 15.62 5.24
CA GLY A 218 1.84 14.29 4.89
C GLY A 218 0.96 13.60 3.84
N ASP A 219 0.88 12.28 3.91
CA ASP A 219 0.12 11.48 2.94
C ASP A 219 -1.39 11.74 3.00
N ALA A 220 -1.90 12.25 4.12
CA ALA A 220 -3.28 12.73 4.20
C ALA A 220 -3.55 13.86 3.20
N ALA A 221 -2.58 14.76 2.97
CA ALA A 221 -2.71 15.87 2.03
C ALA A 221 -2.42 15.47 0.58
N THR A 222 -1.41 14.64 0.37
CA THR A 222 -0.82 14.41 -0.98
C THR A 222 -1.07 13.02 -1.56
N GLY A 223 -1.55 12.08 -0.75
CA GLY A 223 -1.54 10.64 -1.05
C GLY A 223 -0.19 10.01 -0.69
N ALA A 224 -0.12 8.67 -0.82
CA ALA A 224 1.07 7.91 -0.45
C ALA A 224 2.35 8.45 -1.12
N SER A 225 3.35 8.76 -0.32
CA SER A 225 4.57 9.42 -0.76
C SER A 225 5.80 9.01 0.06
N LEU A 226 6.96 9.57 -0.27
CA LEU A 226 8.19 9.35 0.48
C LEU A 226 8.16 10.11 1.82
N VAL A 227 8.76 9.50 2.86
CA VAL A 227 8.86 10.10 4.21
C VAL A 227 9.43 11.53 4.17
N VAL A 228 10.42 11.80 3.31
CA VAL A 228 11.00 13.14 3.15
C VAL A 228 9.96 14.19 2.71
N LYS A 229 8.98 13.79 1.88
CA LYS A 229 7.87 14.68 1.48
C LYS A 229 6.90 14.91 2.62
N CYS A 230 6.61 13.88 3.43
CA CYS A 230 5.78 14.00 4.62
C CYS A 230 6.42 14.95 5.65
N ILE A 231 7.74 14.84 5.88
CA ILE A 231 8.48 15.77 6.74
C ILE A 231 8.39 17.21 6.21
N ALA A 232 8.61 17.41 4.92
CA ALA A 232 8.49 18.74 4.30
C ALA A 232 7.07 19.31 4.44
N GLY A 233 6.05 18.47 4.19
CA GLY A 233 4.64 18.83 4.36
C GLY A 233 4.28 19.20 5.79
N GLY A 234 4.76 18.44 6.78
CA GLY A 234 4.56 18.73 8.19
C GLY A 234 5.20 20.05 8.61
N ARG A 235 6.42 20.33 8.15
CA ARG A 235 7.11 21.61 8.41
C ARG A 235 6.35 22.80 7.79
N LYS A 236 5.84 22.62 6.57
CA LYS A 236 5.01 23.64 5.93
C LYS A 236 3.72 23.88 6.72
N ALA A 237 3.01 22.84 7.11
CA ALA A 237 1.79 22.96 7.90
C ALA A 237 2.04 23.66 9.24
N ALA A 238 3.15 23.37 9.91
CA ALA A 238 3.53 24.05 11.14
C ALA A 238 3.73 25.56 10.93
N ALA A 239 4.41 25.98 9.85
CA ALA A 239 4.57 27.38 9.50
C ALA A 239 3.24 28.05 9.15
N ASP A 240 2.35 27.37 8.43
CA ASP A 240 1.02 27.88 8.08
C ASP A 240 0.14 28.08 9.34
N ILE A 241 0.23 27.14 10.31
CA ILE A 241 -0.46 27.22 11.61
C ILE A 241 0.08 28.39 12.43
N ASP A 242 1.40 28.55 12.52
CA ASP A 242 2.03 29.66 13.23
C ASP A 242 1.58 31.01 12.66
N ALA A 243 1.57 31.14 11.33
CA ALA A 243 1.08 32.34 10.65
C ALA A 243 -0.43 32.58 10.88
N TYR A 244 -1.23 31.53 10.99
CA TYR A 244 -2.66 31.65 11.32
C TYR A 244 -2.88 32.16 12.75
N LEU A 245 -2.20 31.54 13.72
CA LEU A 245 -2.32 31.89 15.13
C LEU A 245 -1.79 33.29 15.44
N SER A 246 -0.75 33.74 14.74
CA SER A 246 -0.17 35.10 14.90
C SER A 246 -1.07 36.22 14.38
N ARG A 247 -2.18 35.89 13.65
CA ARG A 247 -3.16 36.88 13.16
C ARG A 247 -4.39 37.01 14.06
N LYS A 248 -4.51 36.16 15.09
CA LYS A 248 -5.51 36.21 16.15
C LYS A 248 -5.04 37.11 17.31
#